data_6d0abee715c6afe11fd0eb428d0f0e81
#
_entry.id   6d0abee715c6afe11fd0eb428d0f0e81
#
_cell.length_a   1.000
_cell.length_b   1.000
_cell.length_c   1.000
_cell.angle_alpha   90.00
_cell.angle_beta   90.00
_cell.angle_gamma   90.00
#
_symmetry.space_group_name_H-M   'P 1'
#
loop_
_entity.id
_entity.type
_entity.pdbx_description
1 polymer ?
#
loop_
_entity_poly.entity_id
_entity_poly.type
_entity_poly.pdbx_seq_one_letter_code
_entity_poly.pdbx_strand_id
1 'polypeptide(L)'
;MIVALLIGRKGSVGFPGKNLYPVLGRPLAFYPMMAARSSRFIDKVYLSTDYEQLMKIARENDIEIIERPEELCTNEARGLDAFIHGYGVIKDRNKGEDIELVVLMFCNAATILGKTIDEGIKVLRENPDYDSAVTVSRYNMYSPIRARKIGNDGLLRPFIPFEAIGDPNTFNCNRDSQGDVYFADVCVSIVRPKCLENIEQGLLPQRWMGKKIYPLKQWGGLDVDYEWQIPQVEYWLKKNLKDYGKI
;
A
#
# COMPACT_ATOMS: atom_id res chain seq x y z
N MET A 1 15.06 -14.86 4.93
CA MET A 1 14.48 -14.56 3.61
C MET A 1 13.59 -13.32 3.66
N ILE A 2 13.42 -12.61 2.53
CA ILE A 2 12.48 -11.49 2.37
C ILE A 2 11.40 -11.92 1.39
N VAL A 3 10.14 -11.75 1.79
CA VAL A 3 8.99 -12.14 0.96
C VAL A 3 8.12 -10.95 0.62
N ALA A 4 7.54 -10.92 -0.59
CA ALA A 4 6.48 -9.99 -0.93
C ALA A 4 5.13 -10.70 -0.87
N LEU A 5 4.13 -10.02 -0.30
CA LEU A 5 2.75 -10.47 -0.26
C LEU A 5 1.85 -9.38 -0.87
N LEU A 6 1.38 -9.66 -2.07
CA LEU A 6 0.36 -8.84 -2.72
C LEU A 6 -1.03 -9.35 -2.37
N ILE A 7 -1.97 -8.43 -2.18
CA ILE A 7 -3.37 -8.79 -1.99
C ILE A 7 -4.26 -8.11 -3.05
N GLY A 8 -5.19 -8.87 -3.61
CA GLY A 8 -6.18 -8.39 -4.56
C GLY A 8 -7.38 -9.32 -4.57
N ARG A 9 -8.60 -8.79 -4.44
CA ARG A 9 -9.84 -9.58 -4.51
C ARG A 9 -10.65 -9.25 -5.75
N LYS A 10 -11.59 -10.13 -6.12
CA LYS A 10 -12.48 -9.95 -7.26
C LYS A 10 -13.47 -8.80 -7.05
N GLY A 11 -14.09 -8.73 -5.89
CA GLY A 11 -15.14 -7.77 -5.56
C GLY A 11 -14.57 -6.42 -5.10
N SER A 12 -14.70 -5.38 -5.90
CA SER A 12 -14.41 -3.98 -5.51
C SER A 12 -15.69 -3.16 -5.67
N VAL A 13 -16.11 -2.40 -4.64
CA VAL A 13 -17.35 -1.63 -4.64
C VAL A 13 -17.20 -0.33 -5.44
N GLY A 14 -16.16 0.45 -5.16
CA GLY A 14 -15.97 1.77 -5.76
C GLY A 14 -15.58 1.72 -7.24
N PHE A 15 -14.84 0.69 -7.66
CA PHE A 15 -14.44 0.47 -9.05
C PHE A 15 -14.36 -1.04 -9.34
N PRO A 16 -15.47 -1.66 -9.76
CA PRO A 16 -15.52 -3.09 -10.07
C PRO A 16 -14.49 -3.50 -11.13
N GLY A 17 -13.74 -4.56 -10.86
CA GLY A 17 -12.73 -5.07 -11.80
C GLY A 17 -11.43 -4.25 -11.87
N LYS A 18 -11.21 -3.26 -11.02
CA LYS A 18 -10.08 -2.35 -11.07
C LYS A 18 -8.71 -3.03 -11.20
N ASN A 19 -8.50 -4.17 -10.54
CA ASN A 19 -7.22 -4.88 -10.61
C ASN A 19 -6.87 -5.37 -12.02
N LEU A 20 -7.88 -5.62 -12.86
CA LEU A 20 -7.72 -6.03 -14.26
C LEU A 20 -7.91 -4.89 -15.26
N TYR A 21 -8.25 -3.69 -14.77
CA TYR A 21 -8.46 -2.54 -15.65
C TYR A 21 -7.17 -2.24 -16.46
N PRO A 22 -7.29 -2.08 -17.79
CA PRO A 22 -6.14 -1.86 -18.64
C PRO A 22 -5.54 -0.46 -18.43
N VAL A 23 -4.29 -0.42 -18.04
CA VAL A 23 -3.50 0.80 -17.88
C VAL A 23 -2.28 0.66 -18.78
N LEU A 24 -2.08 1.54 -19.75
CA LEU A 24 -0.98 1.48 -20.72
C LEU A 24 -0.77 0.08 -21.36
N GLY A 25 -1.87 -0.63 -21.63
CA GLY A 25 -1.87 -1.93 -22.28
C GLY A 25 -1.62 -3.14 -21.37
N ARG A 26 -1.51 -2.95 -20.06
CA ARG A 26 -1.39 -4.02 -19.06
C ARG A 26 -2.45 -3.88 -17.96
N PRO A 27 -2.88 -4.97 -17.33
CA PRO A 27 -3.75 -4.90 -16.15
C PRO A 27 -3.12 -4.05 -15.03
N LEU A 28 -3.92 -3.29 -14.28
CA LEU A 28 -3.43 -2.45 -13.17
C LEU A 28 -2.56 -3.24 -12.19
N ALA A 29 -2.98 -4.46 -11.81
CA ALA A 29 -2.25 -5.33 -10.88
C ALA A 29 -0.88 -5.80 -11.40
N PHE A 30 -0.65 -5.75 -12.71
CA PHE A 30 0.63 -6.13 -13.30
C PHE A 30 1.78 -5.27 -12.76
N TYR A 31 1.57 -3.97 -12.57
CA TYR A 31 2.63 -3.04 -12.18
C TYR A 31 3.18 -3.29 -10.79
N PRO A 32 2.38 -3.42 -9.70
CA PRO A 32 2.93 -3.76 -8.39
C PRO A 32 3.54 -5.16 -8.35
N MET A 33 3.03 -6.13 -9.13
CA MET A 33 3.64 -7.45 -9.27
C MET A 33 5.06 -7.34 -9.86
N MET A 34 5.23 -6.55 -10.93
CA MET A 34 6.54 -6.35 -11.55
C MET A 34 7.48 -5.52 -10.67
N ALA A 35 6.97 -4.55 -9.93
CA ALA A 35 7.77 -3.83 -8.94
C ALA A 35 8.36 -4.78 -7.88
N ALA A 36 7.55 -5.69 -7.34
CA ALA A 36 8.03 -6.71 -6.41
C ALA A 36 9.08 -7.63 -7.04
N ARG A 37 8.81 -8.15 -8.26
CA ARG A 37 9.72 -9.02 -9.01
C ARG A 37 11.04 -8.36 -9.39
N SER A 38 11.06 -7.05 -9.58
CA SER A 38 12.27 -6.29 -9.95
C SER A 38 13.15 -5.89 -8.77
N SER A 39 12.69 -6.10 -7.53
CA SER A 39 13.51 -5.91 -6.32
C SER A 39 14.66 -6.90 -6.28
N ARG A 40 15.84 -6.42 -5.88
CA ARG A 40 17.06 -7.23 -5.77
C ARG A 40 17.15 -8.04 -4.47
N PHE A 41 16.23 -7.80 -3.54
CA PHE A 41 16.27 -8.37 -2.19
C PHE A 41 15.09 -9.28 -1.88
N ILE A 42 14.04 -9.27 -2.70
CA ILE A 42 12.90 -10.16 -2.50
C ILE A 42 13.23 -11.56 -3.03
N ASP A 43 13.14 -12.54 -2.16
CA ASP A 43 13.43 -13.94 -2.49
C ASP A 43 12.22 -14.62 -3.14
N LYS A 44 11.00 -14.36 -2.62
CA LYS A 44 9.74 -14.95 -3.11
C LYS A 44 8.63 -13.93 -3.14
N VAL A 45 7.77 -14.02 -4.15
CA VAL A 45 6.60 -13.16 -4.32
C VAL A 45 5.34 -14.01 -4.26
N TYR A 46 4.37 -13.60 -3.44
CA TYR A 46 3.09 -14.26 -3.23
C TYR A 46 1.93 -13.33 -3.57
N LEU A 47 0.89 -13.90 -4.15
CA LEU A 47 -0.39 -13.22 -4.39
C LEU A 47 -1.51 -13.91 -3.64
N SER A 48 -2.15 -13.24 -2.69
CA SER A 48 -3.36 -13.71 -2.03
C SER A 48 -4.59 -13.17 -2.75
N THR A 49 -5.38 -14.06 -3.37
CA THR A 49 -6.54 -13.68 -4.21
C THR A 49 -7.56 -14.80 -4.31
N ASP A 50 -8.82 -14.41 -4.60
CA ASP A 50 -9.93 -15.25 -5.03
C ASP A 50 -10.23 -15.11 -6.54
N TYR A 51 -9.39 -14.36 -7.29
CA TYR A 51 -9.68 -13.92 -8.65
C TYR A 51 -8.83 -14.70 -9.66
N GLU A 52 -9.43 -15.66 -10.39
CA GLU A 52 -8.73 -16.56 -11.31
C GLU A 52 -7.90 -15.81 -12.37
N GLN A 53 -8.40 -14.67 -12.87
CA GLN A 53 -7.65 -13.88 -13.85
C GLN A 53 -6.36 -13.27 -13.23
N LEU A 54 -6.39 -12.88 -11.95
CA LEU A 54 -5.18 -12.44 -11.24
C LEU A 54 -4.23 -13.61 -11.00
N MET A 55 -4.76 -14.80 -10.66
CA MET A 55 -3.95 -16.01 -10.50
C MET A 55 -3.23 -16.36 -11.81
N LYS A 56 -3.90 -16.21 -12.96
CA LYS A 56 -3.28 -16.44 -14.28
C LYS A 56 -2.11 -15.48 -14.49
N ILE A 57 -2.30 -14.18 -14.26
CA ILE A 57 -1.23 -13.18 -14.39
C ILE A 57 -0.06 -13.52 -13.45
N ALA A 58 -0.36 -13.94 -12.23
CA ALA A 58 0.66 -14.31 -11.24
C ALA A 58 1.49 -15.52 -11.71
N ARG A 59 0.83 -16.59 -12.20
CA ARG A 59 1.51 -17.79 -12.74
C ARG A 59 2.42 -17.45 -13.93
N GLU A 60 1.95 -16.59 -14.85
CA GLU A 60 2.73 -16.14 -16.01
C GLU A 60 3.97 -15.31 -15.62
N ASN A 61 4.07 -14.86 -14.38
CA ASN A 61 5.14 -14.02 -13.86
C ASN A 61 5.88 -14.62 -12.65
N ASP A 62 5.85 -15.97 -12.49
CA ASP A 62 6.53 -16.70 -11.41
C ASP A 62 6.18 -16.18 -10.00
N ILE A 63 4.91 -15.88 -9.76
CA ILE A 63 4.37 -15.43 -8.47
C ILE A 63 3.56 -16.57 -7.87
N GLU A 64 3.88 -16.96 -6.64
CA GLU A 64 3.17 -18.02 -5.92
C GLU A 64 1.77 -17.56 -5.48
N ILE A 65 0.79 -18.45 -5.60
CA ILE A 65 -0.60 -18.14 -5.28
C ILE A 65 -0.96 -18.65 -3.89
N ILE A 66 -1.61 -17.78 -3.13
CA ILE A 66 -2.33 -18.11 -1.92
C ILE A 66 -3.82 -17.94 -2.20
N GLU A 67 -4.53 -19.06 -2.26
CA GLU A 67 -5.99 -19.03 -2.39
C GLU A 67 -6.57 -18.40 -1.13
N ARG A 68 -7.34 -17.30 -1.33
CA ARG A 68 -7.93 -16.58 -0.22
C ARG A 68 -9.24 -17.25 0.19
N PRO A 69 -9.46 -17.55 1.49
CA PRO A 69 -10.72 -18.07 1.99
C PRO A 69 -11.89 -17.13 1.70
N GLU A 70 -13.08 -17.69 1.45
CA GLU A 70 -14.27 -16.92 1.07
C GLU A 70 -14.64 -15.83 2.07
N GLU A 71 -14.50 -16.08 3.36
CA GLU A 71 -14.76 -15.12 4.44
C GLU A 71 -13.86 -13.90 4.38
N LEU A 72 -12.66 -13.99 3.76
CA LEU A 72 -11.74 -12.88 3.53
C LEU A 72 -11.92 -12.21 2.16
N CYS A 73 -12.92 -12.63 1.38
CA CYS A 73 -13.24 -12.08 0.07
C CYS A 73 -14.45 -11.16 0.08
N THR A 74 -15.16 -11.04 1.20
CA THR A 74 -16.36 -10.20 1.35
C THR A 74 -16.02 -8.71 1.37
N ASN A 75 -17.05 -7.86 1.22
CA ASN A 75 -16.86 -6.39 1.26
C ASN A 75 -16.49 -5.88 2.65
N GLU A 76 -16.87 -6.60 3.69
CA GLU A 76 -16.57 -6.32 5.10
C GLU A 76 -15.17 -6.79 5.51
N ALA A 77 -14.57 -7.71 4.75
CA ALA A 77 -13.24 -8.23 5.03
C ALA A 77 -12.18 -7.12 4.88
N ARG A 78 -11.39 -6.94 5.93
CA ARG A 78 -10.33 -5.91 5.96
C ARG A 78 -9.08 -6.41 5.24
N GLY A 79 -8.36 -5.51 4.59
CA GLY A 79 -7.05 -5.83 4.00
C GLY A 79 -6.05 -6.38 5.03
N LEU A 80 -6.15 -5.93 6.28
CA LEU A 80 -5.36 -6.43 7.40
C LEU A 80 -5.53 -7.94 7.59
N ASP A 81 -6.76 -8.44 7.59
CA ASP A 81 -7.05 -9.87 7.83
C ASP A 81 -6.49 -10.73 6.68
N ALA A 82 -6.53 -10.21 5.45
CA ALA A 82 -5.92 -10.86 4.30
C ALA A 82 -4.38 -10.89 4.38
N PHE A 83 -3.73 -9.85 4.92
CA PHE A 83 -2.28 -9.85 5.17
C PHE A 83 -1.89 -10.85 6.25
N ILE A 84 -2.62 -10.90 7.38
CA ILE A 84 -2.36 -11.86 8.47
C ILE A 84 -2.51 -13.30 7.95
N HIS A 85 -3.61 -13.61 7.24
CA HIS A 85 -3.83 -14.92 6.65
C HIS A 85 -2.69 -15.29 5.69
N GLY A 86 -2.39 -14.39 4.74
CA GLY A 86 -1.34 -14.64 3.73
C GLY A 86 0.03 -14.86 4.37
N TYR A 87 0.38 -14.08 5.40
CA TYR A 87 1.62 -14.26 6.15
C TYR A 87 1.66 -15.61 6.87
N GLY A 88 0.54 -16.04 7.49
CA GLY A 88 0.43 -17.36 8.10
C GLY A 88 0.72 -18.50 7.10
N VAL A 89 0.11 -18.43 5.91
CA VAL A 89 0.36 -19.42 4.83
C VAL A 89 1.83 -19.38 4.37
N ILE A 90 2.43 -18.20 4.26
CA ILE A 90 3.85 -18.07 3.88
C ILE A 90 4.75 -18.73 4.93
N LYS A 91 4.51 -18.50 6.24
CA LYS A 91 5.25 -19.18 7.33
C LYS A 91 5.14 -20.70 7.22
N ASP A 92 3.94 -21.20 6.99
CA ASP A 92 3.71 -22.65 6.89
C ASP A 92 4.38 -23.28 5.68
N ARG A 93 4.43 -22.59 4.55
CA ARG A 93 5.11 -23.06 3.33
C ARG A 93 6.63 -23.02 3.41
N ASN A 94 7.18 -22.15 4.27
CA ASN A 94 8.62 -21.95 4.43
C ASN A 94 9.10 -22.32 5.85
N LYS A 95 8.54 -23.43 6.40
CA LYS A 95 8.95 -23.92 7.72
C LYS A 95 10.45 -24.19 7.76
N GLY A 96 11.12 -23.60 8.76
CA GLY A 96 12.57 -23.71 8.96
C GLY A 96 13.38 -22.56 8.36
N GLU A 97 12.75 -21.66 7.59
CA GLU A 97 13.40 -20.43 7.11
C GLU A 97 12.99 -19.22 7.97
N ASP A 98 13.98 -18.40 8.33
CA ASP A 98 13.72 -17.15 9.05
C ASP A 98 13.25 -16.06 8.06
N ILE A 99 12.05 -15.54 8.29
CA ILE A 99 11.51 -14.42 7.50
C ILE A 99 12.01 -13.12 8.12
N GLU A 100 12.95 -12.47 7.45
CA GLU A 100 13.55 -11.20 7.88
C GLU A 100 12.56 -10.03 7.77
N LEU A 101 11.93 -9.89 6.59
CA LEU A 101 11.00 -8.82 6.27
C LEU A 101 9.86 -9.33 5.39
N VAL A 102 8.69 -8.68 5.51
CA VAL A 102 7.53 -8.91 4.66
C VAL A 102 7.19 -7.61 3.92
N VAL A 103 7.15 -7.65 2.60
CA VAL A 103 6.80 -6.53 1.73
C VAL A 103 5.31 -6.64 1.40
N LEU A 104 4.47 -5.84 2.04
CA LEU A 104 3.02 -5.84 1.88
C LEU A 104 2.61 -4.87 0.79
N MET A 105 1.81 -5.32 -0.19
CA MET A 105 1.40 -4.54 -1.34
C MET A 105 -0.06 -4.80 -1.72
N PHE A 106 -0.68 -3.80 -2.38
CA PHE A 106 -2.02 -3.94 -2.94
C PHE A 106 -1.95 -4.01 -4.46
N CYS A 107 -2.79 -4.87 -5.08
CA CYS A 107 -2.87 -5.03 -6.53
C CYS A 107 -3.36 -3.78 -7.27
N ASN A 108 -4.03 -2.85 -6.59
CA ASN A 108 -4.51 -1.57 -7.15
C ASN A 108 -3.55 -0.39 -6.92
N ALA A 109 -2.38 -0.60 -6.32
CA ALA A 109 -1.39 0.43 -6.04
C ALA A 109 -0.21 0.34 -7.02
N ALA A 110 -0.41 0.84 -8.25
CA ALA A 110 0.53 0.67 -9.37
C ALA A 110 1.69 1.68 -9.37
N THR A 111 1.65 2.70 -8.51
CA THR A 111 2.64 3.78 -8.49
C THR A 111 3.83 3.47 -7.56
N ILE A 112 4.53 2.39 -7.84
CA ILE A 112 5.67 1.87 -7.06
C ILE A 112 6.76 1.32 -7.97
N LEU A 113 8.02 1.41 -7.56
CA LEU A 113 9.18 0.87 -8.27
C LEU A 113 9.96 -0.10 -7.38
N GLY A 114 10.58 -1.12 -7.97
CA GLY A 114 11.44 -2.05 -7.24
C GLY A 114 12.59 -1.38 -6.51
N LYS A 115 13.17 -0.31 -7.06
CA LYS A 115 14.21 0.48 -6.38
C LYS A 115 13.74 1.13 -5.07
N THR A 116 12.47 1.54 -4.99
CA THR A 116 11.89 2.09 -3.75
C THR A 116 11.72 1.00 -2.70
N ILE A 117 11.35 -0.22 -3.13
CA ILE A 117 11.32 -1.40 -2.25
C ILE A 117 12.73 -1.70 -1.72
N ASP A 118 13.71 -1.73 -2.61
CA ASP A 118 15.12 -1.98 -2.25
C ASP A 118 15.65 -0.94 -1.25
N GLU A 119 15.28 0.33 -1.41
CA GLU A 119 15.64 1.40 -0.48
C GLU A 119 15.08 1.13 0.92
N GLY A 120 13.79 0.80 1.01
CA GLY A 120 13.13 0.52 2.28
C GLY A 120 13.71 -0.71 2.99
N ILE A 121 14.06 -1.77 2.26
CA ILE A 121 14.73 -2.95 2.81
C ILE A 121 16.09 -2.57 3.41
N LYS A 122 16.89 -1.78 2.70
CA LYS A 122 18.19 -1.30 3.21
C LYS A 122 18.04 -0.49 4.48
N VAL A 123 17.10 0.47 4.49
CA VAL A 123 16.82 1.29 5.67
C VAL A 123 16.50 0.43 6.89
N LEU A 124 15.66 -0.61 6.72
CA LEU A 124 15.31 -1.49 7.83
C LEU A 124 16.48 -2.37 8.29
N ARG A 125 17.36 -2.79 7.38
CA ARG A 125 18.57 -3.52 7.73
C ARG A 125 19.57 -2.68 8.53
N GLU A 126 19.69 -1.41 8.16
CA GLU A 126 20.58 -0.44 8.84
C GLU A 126 20.01 0.05 10.18
N ASN A 127 18.68 -0.07 10.38
CA ASN A 127 17.98 0.44 11.57
C ASN A 127 17.11 -0.65 12.20
N PRO A 128 17.68 -1.54 13.03
CA PRO A 128 16.96 -2.66 13.66
C PRO A 128 15.76 -2.23 14.53
N ASP A 129 15.80 -1.02 15.05
CA ASP A 129 14.76 -0.45 15.91
C ASP A 129 13.49 -0.02 15.15
N TYR A 130 13.56 0.15 13.84
CA TYR A 130 12.37 0.49 13.05
C TYR A 130 11.48 -0.73 12.86
N ASP A 131 10.17 -0.51 12.97
CA ASP A 131 9.16 -1.55 12.76
C ASP A 131 8.88 -1.76 11.27
N SER A 132 8.86 -0.66 10.51
CA SER A 132 8.54 -0.69 9.08
C SER A 132 9.14 0.48 8.31
N ALA A 133 9.17 0.33 6.98
CA ALA A 133 9.39 1.40 6.02
C ALA A 133 8.19 1.44 5.04
N VAL A 134 7.52 2.59 4.95
CA VAL A 134 6.23 2.74 4.27
C VAL A 134 6.28 3.90 3.29
N THR A 135 5.78 3.69 2.07
CA THR A 135 5.70 4.77 1.09
C THR A 135 4.73 5.86 1.54
N VAL A 136 5.19 7.10 1.40
CA VAL A 136 4.41 8.29 1.70
C VAL A 136 4.52 9.30 0.58
N SER A 137 3.40 9.90 0.22
CA SER A 137 3.33 10.98 -0.75
C SER A 137 2.86 12.28 -0.12
N ARG A 138 3.45 13.40 -0.55
CA ARG A 138 3.09 14.72 -0.05
C ARG A 138 1.82 15.24 -0.73
N TYR A 139 0.79 15.46 0.07
CA TYR A 139 -0.53 15.94 -0.39
C TYR A 139 -1.02 17.11 0.46
N ASN A 140 -0.30 18.25 0.43
CA ASN A 140 -0.61 19.43 1.24
C ASN A 140 -2.03 19.98 1.02
N MET A 141 -2.63 19.73 -0.16
CA MET A 141 -4.02 20.11 -0.44
C MET A 141 -5.05 19.37 0.43
N TYR A 142 -4.68 18.22 0.98
CA TYR A 142 -5.55 17.41 1.86
C TYR A 142 -5.16 17.54 3.34
N SER A 143 -4.57 18.67 3.73
CA SER A 143 -4.19 18.88 5.12
C SER A 143 -5.40 18.78 6.07
N PRO A 144 -5.21 18.32 7.31
CA PRO A 144 -6.31 18.16 8.28
C PRO A 144 -7.12 19.43 8.53
N ILE A 145 -6.48 20.63 8.45
CA ILE A 145 -7.19 21.90 8.62
C ILE A 145 -8.19 22.21 7.49
N ARG A 146 -8.07 21.55 6.34
CA ARG A 146 -8.97 21.71 5.18
C ARG A 146 -10.09 20.69 5.18
N ALA A 147 -9.95 19.61 5.94
CA ALA A 147 -10.96 18.56 6.00
C ALA A 147 -12.24 19.07 6.67
N ARG A 148 -13.38 18.71 6.10
CA ARG A 148 -14.70 19.09 6.59
C ARG A 148 -15.59 17.85 6.67
N LYS A 149 -16.56 17.87 7.57
CA LYS A 149 -17.67 16.94 7.63
C LYS A 149 -18.99 17.69 7.50
N ILE A 150 -20.01 17.02 7.01
CA ILE A 150 -21.37 17.55 6.98
C ILE A 150 -22.00 17.24 8.33
N GLY A 151 -22.47 18.29 9.04
CA GLY A 151 -23.22 18.15 10.29
C GLY A 151 -24.65 17.67 10.07
N ASN A 152 -25.36 17.35 11.15
CA ASN A 152 -26.75 16.90 11.10
C ASN A 152 -27.70 17.98 10.53
N ASP A 153 -27.29 19.24 10.55
CA ASP A 153 -27.97 20.39 9.98
C ASP A 153 -27.65 20.64 8.49
N GLY A 154 -26.89 19.75 7.86
CA GLY A 154 -26.47 19.85 6.46
C GLY A 154 -25.34 20.85 6.20
N LEU A 155 -24.78 21.49 7.24
CA LEU A 155 -23.73 22.50 7.09
C LEU A 155 -22.33 21.92 7.27
N LEU A 156 -21.33 22.55 6.62
CA LEU A 156 -19.93 22.15 6.77
C LEU A 156 -19.39 22.52 8.17
N ARG A 157 -18.71 21.58 8.77
CA ARG A 157 -17.98 21.73 10.04
C ARG A 157 -16.54 21.26 9.88
N PRO A 158 -15.57 21.75 10.65
CA PRO A 158 -14.24 21.16 10.72
C PRO A 158 -14.34 19.66 11.00
N PHE A 159 -13.56 18.84 10.28
CA PHE A 159 -13.53 17.38 10.52
C PHE A 159 -12.91 17.09 11.90
N ILE A 160 -11.85 17.82 12.23
CA ILE A 160 -11.20 17.83 13.54
C ILE A 160 -11.27 19.26 14.07
N PRO A 161 -11.55 19.51 15.37
CA PRO A 161 -11.45 20.85 15.96
C PRO A 161 -10.08 21.47 15.67
N PHE A 162 -10.06 22.74 15.30
CA PHE A 162 -8.80 23.41 14.90
C PHE A 162 -7.80 23.47 16.05
N GLU A 163 -8.26 23.62 17.27
CA GLU A 163 -7.47 23.67 18.50
C GLU A 163 -6.70 22.36 18.77
N ALA A 164 -7.22 21.23 18.25
CA ALA A 164 -6.54 19.94 18.33
C ALA A 164 -5.34 19.84 17.36
N ILE A 165 -5.25 20.75 16.37
CA ILE A 165 -4.17 20.76 15.37
C ILE A 165 -3.10 21.80 15.77
N GLY A 166 -3.51 22.93 16.36
CA GLY A 166 -2.64 24.02 16.78
C GLY A 166 -3.40 25.29 17.07
N ASP A 167 -2.71 26.43 17.15
CA ASP A 167 -3.35 27.74 17.33
C ASP A 167 -4.11 28.15 16.05
N PRO A 168 -5.46 28.25 16.09
CA PRO A 168 -6.27 28.62 14.92
C PRO A 168 -5.89 29.98 14.30
N ASN A 169 -5.35 30.93 15.10
CA ASN A 169 -4.95 32.25 14.61
C ASN A 169 -3.76 32.22 13.65
N THR A 170 -3.01 31.11 13.63
CA THR A 170 -1.87 30.93 12.72
C THR A 170 -2.29 30.29 11.39
N PHE A 171 -3.52 29.78 11.27
CA PHE A 171 -4.00 29.10 10.09
C PHE A 171 -4.41 30.08 9.00
N ASN A 172 -4.08 29.75 7.75
CA ASN A 172 -4.46 30.53 6.59
C ASN A 172 -4.78 29.62 5.38
N CYS A 173 -5.20 30.23 4.26
CA CYS A 173 -5.63 29.50 3.07
C CYS A 173 -4.48 28.99 2.18
N ASN A 174 -3.24 29.39 2.42
CA ASN A 174 -2.11 28.96 1.61
C ASN A 174 -1.86 27.46 1.80
N ARG A 175 -1.72 26.75 0.68
CA ARG A 175 -1.59 25.28 0.65
C ARG A 175 -0.47 24.75 1.55
N ASP A 176 0.66 25.42 1.56
CA ASP A 176 1.89 24.97 2.21
C ASP A 176 2.16 25.68 3.55
N SER A 177 1.23 26.54 4.03
CA SER A 177 1.43 27.36 5.23
C SER A 177 1.52 26.60 6.55
N GLN A 178 1.04 25.34 6.58
CA GLN A 178 1.02 24.49 7.77
C GLN A 178 2.06 23.37 7.73
N GLY A 179 3.07 23.51 6.86
CA GLY A 179 4.09 22.49 6.65
C GLY A 179 3.63 21.37 5.71
N ASP A 180 4.49 20.38 5.57
CA ASP A 180 4.24 19.25 4.67
C ASP A 180 3.34 18.21 5.33
N VAL A 181 2.33 17.78 4.59
CA VAL A 181 1.40 16.73 4.97
C VAL A 181 1.69 15.49 4.12
N TYR A 182 2.06 14.42 4.79
CA TYR A 182 2.33 13.14 4.14
C TYR A 182 1.20 12.15 4.42
N PHE A 183 0.73 11.50 3.37
CA PHE A 183 -0.17 10.36 3.46
C PHE A 183 0.61 9.08 3.21
N ALA A 184 0.39 8.06 4.03
CA ALA A 184 0.78 6.69 3.70
C ALA A 184 -0.04 6.29 2.47
N ASP A 185 0.60 6.23 1.31
CA ASP A 185 -0.06 5.98 0.02
C ASP A 185 -0.29 4.48 -0.26
N VAL A 186 0.12 3.64 0.70
CA VAL A 186 -0.04 2.18 0.76
C VAL A 186 0.45 1.43 -0.49
N CYS A 187 1.27 2.06 -1.33
CA CYS A 187 1.88 1.37 -2.46
C CYS A 187 2.80 0.24 -2.00
N VAL A 188 3.56 0.47 -0.93
CA VAL A 188 4.30 -0.59 -0.21
C VAL A 188 4.42 -0.29 1.28
N SER A 189 4.30 -1.34 2.07
CA SER A 189 4.66 -1.37 3.49
C SER A 189 5.64 -2.51 3.73
N ILE A 190 6.91 -2.21 3.97
CA ILE A 190 7.91 -3.21 4.31
C ILE A 190 7.95 -3.32 5.82
N VAL A 191 7.59 -4.48 6.36
CA VAL A 191 7.37 -4.64 7.79
C VAL A 191 8.20 -5.79 8.37
N ARG A 192 8.56 -5.69 9.64
CA ARG A 192 9.10 -6.84 10.36
C ARG A 192 7.99 -7.81 10.72
N PRO A 193 8.24 -9.12 10.75
CA PRO A 193 7.27 -10.15 11.13
C PRO A 193 6.50 -9.83 12.42
N LYS A 194 7.17 -9.28 13.43
CA LYS A 194 6.56 -8.89 14.70
C LYS A 194 5.35 -7.95 14.56
N CYS A 195 5.29 -7.13 13.48
CA CYS A 195 4.18 -6.21 13.22
C CYS A 195 2.90 -6.95 12.83
N LEU A 196 3.02 -8.10 12.17
CA LEU A 196 1.89 -8.98 11.81
C LEU A 196 1.54 -9.93 12.96
N GLU A 197 2.52 -10.35 13.73
CA GLU A 197 2.35 -11.27 14.88
C GLU A 197 1.77 -10.56 16.11
N ASN A 198 2.04 -9.24 16.27
CA ASN A 198 1.56 -8.43 17.39
C ASN A 198 0.72 -7.25 16.88
N ILE A 199 -0.25 -7.51 16.04
CA ILE A 199 -0.99 -6.51 15.28
C ILE A 199 -1.66 -5.43 16.15
N GLU A 200 -2.10 -5.79 17.35
CA GLU A 200 -2.76 -4.87 18.29
C GLU A 200 -1.84 -3.74 18.80
N GLN A 201 -0.53 -3.91 18.68
CA GLN A 201 0.44 -2.90 19.10
C GLN A 201 0.65 -1.79 18.05
N GLY A 202 0.23 -2.01 16.80
CA GLY A 202 0.42 -1.06 15.70
C GLY A 202 -0.49 0.16 15.78
N LEU A 203 -0.06 1.26 15.16
CA LEU A 203 -0.83 2.50 15.06
C LEU A 203 -2.02 2.36 14.10
N LEU A 204 -3.14 2.96 14.47
CA LEU A 204 -4.30 3.07 13.58
C LEU A 204 -3.99 4.03 12.41
N PRO A 205 -4.67 3.87 11.28
CA PRO A 205 -5.60 2.78 10.92
C PRO A 205 -4.92 1.52 10.39
N GLN A 206 -3.68 1.61 9.90
CA GLN A 206 -2.94 0.50 9.29
C GLN A 206 -1.98 -0.14 10.31
N ARG A 207 -2.53 -0.93 11.23
CA ARG A 207 -1.78 -1.52 12.35
C ARG A 207 -0.58 -2.37 11.94
N TRP A 208 -0.59 -2.94 10.73
CA TRP A 208 0.56 -3.71 10.19
C TRP A 208 1.85 -2.89 10.04
N MET A 209 1.77 -1.56 10.08
CA MET A 209 2.95 -0.69 9.99
C MET A 209 3.74 -0.59 11.30
N GLY A 210 3.21 -1.08 12.43
CA GLY A 210 3.85 -0.95 13.75
C GLY A 210 3.76 0.46 14.32
N LYS A 211 4.79 0.86 15.07
CA LYS A 211 4.87 2.18 15.75
C LYS A 211 6.01 3.05 15.23
N LYS A 212 7.19 2.44 15.01
CA LYS A 212 8.39 3.14 14.51
C LYS A 212 8.47 2.99 12.99
N ILE A 213 7.78 3.88 12.28
CA ILE A 213 7.55 3.82 10.83
C ILE A 213 8.51 4.77 10.11
N TYR A 214 9.38 4.26 9.24
CA TYR A 214 10.23 5.09 8.39
C TYR A 214 9.47 5.53 7.13
N PRO A 215 9.45 6.84 6.80
CA PRO A 215 8.77 7.35 5.61
C PRO A 215 9.62 7.19 4.35
N LEU A 216 9.26 6.29 3.46
CA LEU A 216 9.80 6.21 2.10
C LEU A 216 9.11 7.25 1.24
N LYS A 217 9.74 8.41 1.07
CA LYS A 217 9.15 9.53 0.34
C LYS A 217 9.13 9.27 -1.16
N GLN A 218 7.93 9.33 -1.74
CA GLN A 218 7.73 9.34 -3.19
C GLN A 218 6.75 10.45 -3.60
N TRP A 219 6.52 10.62 -4.90
CA TRP A 219 5.52 11.55 -5.40
C TRP A 219 4.37 10.79 -6.07
N GLY A 220 3.13 11.28 -5.88
CA GLY A 220 1.95 10.79 -6.59
C GLY A 220 1.60 9.32 -6.33
N GLY A 221 2.05 8.75 -5.22
CA GLY A 221 1.66 7.41 -4.79
C GLY A 221 0.19 7.38 -4.45
N LEU A 222 -0.54 6.39 -4.97
CA LEU A 222 -1.95 6.18 -4.65
C LEU A 222 -2.36 4.73 -4.92
N ASP A 223 -3.36 4.28 -4.19
CA ASP A 223 -4.16 3.10 -4.53
C ASP A 223 -5.43 3.53 -5.28
N VAL A 224 -5.77 2.80 -6.33
CA VAL A 224 -6.92 3.13 -7.17
C VAL A 224 -8.20 2.59 -6.53
N ASP A 225 -9.12 3.49 -6.18
CA ASP A 225 -10.47 3.16 -5.69
C ASP A 225 -11.58 3.62 -6.62
N TYR A 226 -11.28 4.59 -7.50
CA TYR A 226 -12.22 5.16 -8.46
C TYR A 226 -11.60 5.25 -9.86
N GLU A 227 -12.42 5.12 -10.90
CA GLU A 227 -11.97 5.16 -12.29
C GLU A 227 -11.27 6.49 -12.65
N TRP A 228 -11.73 7.61 -12.12
CA TRP A 228 -11.13 8.93 -12.37
C TRP A 228 -9.67 9.06 -11.87
N GLN A 229 -9.18 8.13 -11.06
CA GLN A 229 -7.77 8.10 -10.61
C GLN A 229 -6.83 7.46 -11.64
N ILE A 230 -7.35 6.73 -12.62
CA ILE A 230 -6.54 6.05 -13.65
C ILE A 230 -5.64 7.03 -14.42
N PRO A 231 -6.08 8.22 -14.87
CA PRO A 231 -5.19 9.17 -15.54
C PRO A 231 -3.97 9.59 -14.70
N GLN A 232 -4.10 9.63 -13.37
CA GLN A 232 -2.98 9.95 -12.47
C GLN A 232 -1.95 8.82 -12.46
N VAL A 233 -2.43 7.56 -12.39
CA VAL A 233 -1.57 6.37 -12.48
C VAL A 233 -0.86 6.32 -13.84
N GLU A 234 -1.58 6.53 -14.95
CA GLU A 234 -0.96 6.58 -16.29
C GLU A 234 0.10 7.67 -16.41
N TYR A 235 -0.18 8.87 -15.88
CA TYR A 235 0.79 9.95 -15.87
C TYR A 235 2.05 9.56 -15.10
N TRP A 236 1.88 8.98 -13.90
CA TRP A 236 2.98 8.54 -13.07
C TRP A 236 3.81 7.44 -13.77
N LEU A 237 3.15 6.43 -14.31
CA LEU A 237 3.79 5.33 -15.04
C LEU A 237 4.56 5.85 -16.24
N LYS A 238 4.00 6.72 -17.08
CA LYS A 238 4.68 7.33 -18.24
C LYS A 238 5.98 8.06 -17.85
N LYS A 239 6.01 8.70 -16.66
CA LYS A 239 7.21 9.36 -16.14
C LYS A 239 8.27 8.39 -15.63
N ASN A 240 7.88 7.18 -15.23
CA ASN A 240 8.75 6.20 -14.59
C ASN A 240 8.95 4.91 -15.41
N LEU A 241 8.36 4.79 -16.62
CA LEU A 241 8.42 3.55 -17.44
C LEU A 241 9.83 3.03 -17.67
N LYS A 242 10.82 3.91 -17.87
CA LYS A 242 12.23 3.54 -18.05
C LYS A 242 12.82 2.78 -16.85
N ASP A 243 12.22 2.95 -15.68
CA ASP A 243 12.69 2.35 -14.41
C ASP A 243 12.05 0.97 -14.14
N TYR A 244 11.06 0.55 -14.96
CA TYR A 244 10.47 -0.79 -14.90
C TYR A 244 11.25 -1.86 -15.66
N GLY A 245 12.33 -1.49 -16.36
CA GLY A 245 13.02 -2.39 -17.28
C GLY A 245 12.24 -2.61 -18.59
N LYS A 246 12.62 -3.64 -19.37
CA LYS A 246 11.83 -4.04 -20.56
C LYS A 246 10.57 -4.77 -20.06
N ILE A 247 9.45 -4.04 -19.96
CA ILE A 247 8.11 -4.60 -19.74
C ILE A 247 7.56 -5.13 -21.07
#